data_cf75f19c7534e67ef920e76cf9e9eba7
#
_entry.id   cf75f19c7534e67ef920e76cf9e9eba7
#
_cell.length_a   1.000
_cell.length_b   1.000
_cell.length_c   1.000
_cell.angle_alpha   90.00
_cell.angle_beta   90.00
_cell.angle_gamma   90.00
#
_symmetry.space_group_name_H-M   'P 1'
#
loop_
_entity.id
_entity.type
_entity.pdbx_description
1 polymer ?
#
loop_
_entity_poly.entity_id
_entity_poly.type
_entity_poly.pdbx_seq_one_letter_code
_entity_poly.pdbx_strand_id
1 'polypeptide(L)'
;MKLSTKNIQHIEGLRERKKAKTHVEVQKQALRLFREKGYGNTTVEQIADAAEVSPSTFFRYFSTKEDVVMYNIIDPVVIEAFKAQPVGLSPIQAIRVSIKSSYDGFTAEESADLQERTKLMLKVPELRAKMLDKLTQNLEVLTKLTAERIGRSADDLAVRTFAGAVIGVIISVFFHDDENLNANLFKHIDVALTQLEAGLPL
;
A
#
# COMPACT_ATOMS: atom_id res chain seq x y z
N MET A 1 7.67 6.52 5.19
CA MET A 1 7.70 6.57 6.67
C MET A 1 6.46 5.84 7.15
N LYS A 2 6.64 4.64 7.76
CA LYS A 2 5.52 3.84 8.31
C LYS A 2 4.74 4.72 9.29
N LEU A 3 3.47 4.93 9.06
CA LEU A 3 2.59 5.56 10.04
C LEU A 3 2.01 4.52 11.00
N SER A 4 2.88 3.69 11.57
CA SER A 4 2.60 2.98 12.81
C SER A 4 2.73 3.96 13.98
N THR A 5 1.98 3.74 15.05
CA THR A 5 2.08 4.53 16.27
C THR A 5 3.52 4.64 16.81
N LYS A 6 4.37 3.65 16.56
CA LYS A 6 5.80 3.66 16.90
C LYS A 6 6.64 4.62 16.04
N ASN A 7 6.26 4.85 14.77
CA ASN A 7 7.04 5.68 13.85
C ASN A 7 6.63 7.16 13.85
N ILE A 8 5.49 7.50 14.42
CA ILE A 8 5.07 8.89 14.61
C ILE A 8 6.06 9.67 15.50
N GLN A 9 6.78 8.97 16.38
CA GLN A 9 7.78 9.60 17.27
C GLN A 9 9.02 10.13 16.54
N HIS A 10 9.33 9.61 15.34
CA HIS A 10 10.48 10.04 14.52
C HIS A 10 10.14 11.09 13.46
N ILE A 11 8.87 11.54 13.40
CA ILE A 11 8.48 12.61 12.48
C ILE A 11 8.98 13.95 13.04
N GLU A 12 9.74 14.68 12.25
CA GLU A 12 10.16 16.04 12.59
C GLU A 12 8.94 17.00 12.56
N GLY A 13 8.76 17.75 13.65
CA GLY A 13 7.74 18.77 13.79
C GLY A 13 6.42 18.29 14.43
N LEU A 14 5.95 19.07 15.42
CA LEU A 14 4.70 18.80 16.14
C LEU A 14 3.46 18.75 15.24
N ARG A 15 3.44 19.57 14.18
CA ARG A 15 2.32 19.66 13.22
C ARG A 15 2.19 18.35 12.42
N GLU A 16 3.30 17.85 11.90
CA GLU A 16 3.30 16.59 11.13
C GLU A 16 2.99 15.38 12.01
N ARG A 17 3.47 15.37 13.27
CA ARG A 17 3.08 14.32 14.24
C ARG A 17 1.57 14.32 14.52
N LYS A 18 0.97 15.49 14.72
CA LYS A 18 -0.49 15.62 14.92
C LYS A 18 -1.25 15.14 13.68
N LYS A 19 -0.78 15.52 12.48
CA LYS A 19 -1.36 15.09 11.22
C LYS A 19 -1.32 13.55 11.10
N ALA A 20 -0.16 12.95 11.32
CA ALA A 20 0.01 11.51 11.27
C ALA A 20 -0.88 10.77 12.28
N LYS A 21 -0.99 11.26 13.51
CA LYS A 21 -1.89 10.69 14.53
C LYS A 21 -3.35 10.73 14.08
N THR A 22 -3.80 11.87 13.52
CA THR A 22 -5.17 12.01 13.02
C THR A 22 -5.45 11.04 11.87
N HIS A 23 -4.50 10.87 10.92
CA HIS A 23 -4.65 9.87 9.85
C HIS A 23 -4.85 8.46 10.40
N VAL A 24 -4.00 8.04 11.33
CA VAL A 24 -4.06 6.70 11.95
C VAL A 24 -5.39 6.51 12.70
N GLU A 25 -5.81 7.50 13.48
CA GLU A 25 -7.05 7.42 14.26
C GLU A 25 -8.28 7.33 13.36
N VAL A 26 -8.38 8.22 12.34
CA VAL A 26 -9.49 8.16 11.37
C VAL A 26 -9.54 6.81 10.68
N GLN A 27 -8.39 6.27 10.24
CA GLN A 27 -8.34 4.96 9.59
C GLN A 27 -8.78 3.83 10.53
N LYS A 28 -8.29 3.82 11.77
CA LYS A 28 -8.65 2.83 12.79
C LYS A 28 -10.16 2.82 13.06
N GLN A 29 -10.76 3.99 13.26
CA GLN A 29 -12.20 4.10 13.51
C GLN A 29 -13.03 3.73 12.29
N ALA A 30 -12.58 4.09 11.08
CA ALA A 30 -13.24 3.68 9.84
C ALA A 30 -13.27 2.16 9.68
N LEU A 31 -12.13 1.48 9.85
CA LEU A 31 -12.05 0.01 9.77
C LEU A 31 -12.93 -0.66 10.82
N ARG A 32 -12.96 -0.14 12.05
CA ARG A 32 -13.86 -0.64 13.08
C ARG A 32 -15.32 -0.51 12.66
N LEU A 33 -15.75 0.65 12.16
CA LEU A 33 -17.13 0.87 11.71
C LEU A 33 -17.49 0.03 10.49
N PHE A 34 -16.58 -0.15 9.54
CA PHE A 34 -16.78 -1.04 8.39
C PHE A 34 -17.01 -2.48 8.83
N ARG A 35 -16.33 -2.93 9.87
CA ARG A 35 -16.50 -4.26 10.48
C ARG A 35 -17.86 -4.41 11.15
N GLU A 36 -18.26 -3.40 11.95
CA GLU A 36 -19.49 -3.44 12.77
C GLU A 36 -20.75 -3.23 11.94
N LYS A 37 -20.75 -2.33 10.98
CA LYS A 37 -21.94 -1.86 10.24
C LYS A 37 -21.92 -2.22 8.76
N GLY A 38 -20.77 -2.67 8.24
CA GLY A 38 -20.52 -2.83 6.81
C GLY A 38 -20.09 -1.53 6.13
N TYR A 39 -19.33 -1.67 5.06
CA TYR A 39 -18.78 -0.53 4.31
C TYR A 39 -19.86 0.41 3.76
N GLY A 40 -20.92 -0.15 3.13
CA GLY A 40 -22.00 0.64 2.53
C GLY A 40 -22.81 1.46 3.54
N ASN A 41 -22.96 0.96 4.77
CA ASN A 41 -23.75 1.59 5.83
C ASN A 41 -22.94 2.57 6.71
N THR A 42 -21.66 2.76 6.44
CA THR A 42 -20.80 3.65 7.19
C THR A 42 -20.64 4.96 6.44
N THR A 43 -20.94 6.09 7.10
CA THR A 43 -20.80 7.44 6.54
C THR A 43 -19.54 8.14 7.04
N VAL A 44 -19.12 9.19 6.31
CA VAL A 44 -17.97 10.03 6.72
C VAL A 44 -18.24 10.70 8.06
N GLU A 45 -19.48 11.14 8.31
CA GLU A 45 -19.87 11.77 9.56
C GLU A 45 -19.68 10.81 10.76
N GLN A 46 -20.09 9.55 10.58
CA GLN A 46 -19.90 8.52 11.62
C GLN A 46 -18.41 8.23 11.88
N ILE A 47 -17.60 8.22 10.83
CA ILE A 47 -16.14 8.04 10.97
C ILE A 47 -15.52 9.22 11.69
N ALA A 48 -15.89 10.44 11.30
CA ALA A 48 -15.37 11.67 11.90
C ALA A 48 -15.75 11.76 13.39
N ASP A 49 -17.00 11.46 13.73
CA ASP A 49 -17.49 11.43 15.11
C ASP A 49 -16.72 10.40 15.94
N ALA A 50 -16.59 9.18 15.44
CA ALA A 50 -15.86 8.11 16.12
C ALA A 50 -14.36 8.41 16.30
N ALA A 51 -13.77 9.19 15.41
CA ALA A 51 -12.37 9.64 15.48
C ALA A 51 -12.20 10.97 16.24
N GLU A 52 -13.27 11.48 16.86
CA GLU A 52 -13.30 12.75 17.59
C GLU A 52 -12.78 13.94 16.77
N VAL A 53 -13.10 13.97 15.47
CA VAL A 53 -12.76 15.07 14.57
C VAL A 53 -14.01 15.63 13.90
N SER A 54 -13.95 16.90 13.45
CA SER A 54 -15.03 17.45 12.63
C SER A 54 -15.02 16.85 11.21
N PRO A 55 -16.18 16.79 10.50
CA PRO A 55 -16.21 16.41 9.10
C PRO A 55 -15.26 17.24 8.21
N SER A 56 -15.12 18.53 8.48
CA SER A 56 -14.15 19.38 7.78
C SER A 56 -12.70 18.97 8.06
N THR A 57 -12.42 18.48 9.25
CA THR A 57 -11.11 17.89 9.58
C THR A 57 -10.90 16.59 8.84
N PHE A 58 -11.91 15.72 8.76
CA PHE A 58 -11.84 14.51 7.94
C PHE A 58 -11.49 14.85 6.48
N PHE A 59 -12.26 15.74 5.84
CA PHE A 59 -12.05 16.13 4.44
C PHE A 59 -10.72 16.83 4.16
N ARG A 60 -10.08 17.40 5.18
CA ARG A 60 -8.72 17.94 5.06
C ARG A 60 -7.67 16.83 4.89
N TYR A 61 -7.94 15.62 5.35
CA TYR A 61 -7.03 14.47 5.31
C TYR A 61 -7.39 13.43 4.26
N PHE A 62 -8.68 13.23 4.02
CA PHE A 62 -9.22 12.24 3.10
C PHE A 62 -10.35 12.85 2.30
N SER A 63 -10.28 12.79 0.97
CA SER A 63 -11.32 13.33 0.11
C SER A 63 -12.60 12.50 0.15
N THR A 64 -12.47 11.20 0.40
CA THR A 64 -13.58 10.22 0.42
C THR A 64 -13.33 9.16 1.48
N LYS A 65 -14.35 8.35 1.82
CA LYS A 65 -14.18 7.19 2.71
C LYS A 65 -13.33 6.07 2.07
N GLU A 66 -13.33 6.02 0.74
CA GLU A 66 -12.46 5.13 -0.04
C GLU A 66 -10.99 5.46 0.20
N ASP A 67 -10.65 6.75 0.26
CA ASP A 67 -9.27 7.20 0.51
C ASP A 67 -8.74 6.74 1.86
N VAL A 68 -9.63 6.59 2.85
CA VAL A 68 -9.25 6.03 4.17
C VAL A 68 -8.77 4.59 4.03
N VAL A 69 -9.47 3.77 3.22
CA VAL A 69 -9.09 2.38 2.96
C VAL A 69 -7.82 2.32 2.14
N MET A 70 -7.69 3.19 1.12
CA MET A 70 -6.56 3.24 0.19
C MET A 70 -5.30 3.89 0.79
N TYR A 71 -5.39 4.53 1.95
CA TYR A 71 -4.27 5.22 2.56
C TYR A 71 -3.12 4.24 2.88
N ASN A 72 -1.92 4.57 2.44
CA ASN A 72 -0.70 3.75 2.59
C ASN A 72 -0.72 2.36 1.92
N ILE A 73 -1.45 2.18 0.82
CA ILE A 73 -1.39 0.92 0.05
C ILE A 73 -0.05 0.78 -0.67
N ILE A 74 0.50 1.89 -1.18
CA ILE A 74 1.91 1.94 -1.54
C ILE A 74 2.56 2.95 -0.61
N ASP A 75 3.24 2.39 0.35
CA ASP A 75 3.90 3.13 1.38
C ASP A 75 5.08 3.91 0.76
N PRO A 76 5.17 5.22 0.96
CA PRO A 76 6.39 5.98 0.68
C PRO A 76 7.65 5.31 1.25
N VAL A 77 7.51 4.51 2.31
CA VAL A 77 8.60 3.70 2.87
C VAL A 77 9.13 2.67 1.90
N VAL A 78 8.29 2.01 1.10
CA VAL A 78 8.77 1.06 0.07
C VAL A 78 9.57 1.78 -1.00
N ILE A 79 9.13 2.98 -1.40
CA ILE A 79 9.83 3.82 -2.37
C ILE A 79 11.20 4.25 -1.84
N GLU A 80 11.26 4.76 -0.62
CA GLU A 80 12.51 5.17 0.01
C GLU A 80 13.41 3.95 0.30
N ALA A 81 12.84 2.82 0.72
CA ALA A 81 13.59 1.58 0.85
C ALA A 81 14.19 1.11 -0.48
N PHE A 82 13.46 1.25 -1.60
CA PHE A 82 13.96 0.92 -2.93
C PHE A 82 15.13 1.82 -3.35
N LYS A 83 15.00 3.12 -3.15
CA LYS A 83 16.09 4.08 -3.46
C LYS A 83 17.35 3.83 -2.63
N ALA A 84 17.17 3.39 -1.39
CA ALA A 84 18.28 3.09 -0.47
C ALA A 84 18.99 1.76 -0.76
N GLN A 85 18.46 0.90 -1.65
CA GLN A 85 19.10 -0.39 -1.95
C GLN A 85 20.42 -0.20 -2.71
N PRO A 86 21.44 -1.05 -2.42
CA PRO A 86 22.71 -1.04 -3.13
C PRO A 86 22.53 -1.09 -4.65
N VAL A 87 23.34 -0.30 -5.38
CA VAL A 87 23.26 -0.21 -6.85
C VAL A 87 23.53 -1.56 -7.52
N GLY A 88 24.30 -2.44 -6.88
CA GLY A 88 24.60 -3.79 -7.39
C GLY A 88 23.44 -4.78 -7.43
N LEU A 89 22.31 -4.47 -6.74
CA LEU A 89 21.12 -5.30 -6.85
C LEU A 89 20.38 -5.01 -8.16
N SER A 90 19.89 -6.05 -8.82
CA SER A 90 18.97 -5.89 -9.96
C SER A 90 17.68 -5.15 -9.51
N PRO A 91 16.96 -4.48 -10.42
CA PRO A 91 15.72 -3.79 -10.05
C PRO A 91 14.72 -4.69 -9.32
N ILE A 92 14.56 -5.95 -9.76
CA ILE A 92 13.61 -6.88 -9.13
C ILE A 92 14.07 -7.28 -7.72
N GLN A 93 15.37 -7.52 -7.51
CA GLN A 93 15.93 -7.79 -6.19
C GLN A 93 15.73 -6.61 -5.24
N ALA A 94 15.99 -5.40 -5.73
CA ALA A 94 15.78 -4.18 -4.96
C ALA A 94 14.30 -4.02 -4.55
N ILE A 95 13.35 -4.31 -5.44
CA ILE A 95 11.91 -4.28 -5.15
C ILE A 95 11.57 -5.32 -4.06
N ARG A 96 12.02 -6.56 -4.22
CA ARG A 96 11.77 -7.66 -3.27
C ARG A 96 12.28 -7.33 -1.86
N VAL A 97 13.53 -6.89 -1.76
CA VAL A 97 14.12 -6.49 -0.47
C VAL A 97 13.37 -5.31 0.14
N SER A 98 12.97 -4.33 -0.66
CA SER A 98 12.26 -3.14 -0.18
C SER A 98 10.87 -3.47 0.34
N ILE A 99 10.12 -4.31 -0.37
CA ILE A 99 8.82 -4.80 0.10
C ILE A 99 9.02 -5.57 1.41
N LYS A 100 9.89 -6.56 1.44
CA LYS A 100 10.14 -7.38 2.62
C LYS A 100 10.50 -6.51 3.84
N SER A 101 11.51 -5.67 3.72
CA SER A 101 11.98 -4.82 4.83
C SER A 101 10.91 -3.84 5.35
N SER A 102 9.97 -3.45 4.50
CA SER A 102 8.88 -2.54 4.88
C SER A 102 7.82 -3.19 5.75
N TYR A 103 7.69 -4.51 5.69
CA TYR A 103 6.65 -5.27 6.39
C TYR A 103 7.17 -6.25 7.46
N ASP A 104 8.47 -6.56 7.47
CA ASP A 104 9.10 -7.45 8.48
C ASP A 104 8.94 -6.95 9.92
N GLY A 105 8.59 -5.69 10.13
CA GLY A 105 8.39 -5.10 11.45
C GLY A 105 6.93 -4.89 11.85
N PHE A 106 5.97 -5.44 11.11
CA PHE A 106 4.56 -5.29 11.46
C PHE A 106 4.20 -6.09 12.71
N THR A 107 3.43 -5.45 13.58
CA THR A 107 2.79 -6.14 14.71
C THR A 107 1.65 -7.03 14.20
N ALA A 108 1.17 -7.93 15.05
CA ALA A 108 0.00 -8.76 14.72
C ALA A 108 -1.25 -7.88 14.42
N GLU A 109 -1.43 -6.76 15.13
CA GLU A 109 -2.53 -5.81 14.92
C GLU A 109 -2.40 -5.13 13.55
N GLU A 110 -1.22 -4.62 13.19
CA GLU A 110 -0.97 -3.99 11.89
C GLU A 110 -1.16 -4.97 10.71
N SER A 111 -0.79 -6.22 10.92
CA SER A 111 -1.00 -7.28 9.92
C SER A 111 -2.48 -7.61 9.75
N ALA A 112 -3.24 -7.67 10.85
CA ALA A 112 -4.68 -7.90 10.82
C ALA A 112 -5.44 -6.74 10.15
N ASP A 113 -5.09 -5.50 10.45
CA ASP A 113 -5.68 -4.31 9.82
C ASP A 113 -5.41 -4.30 8.31
N LEU A 114 -4.20 -4.66 7.87
CA LEU A 114 -3.87 -4.75 6.46
C LEU A 114 -4.67 -5.84 5.75
N GLN A 115 -4.82 -7.02 6.37
CA GLN A 115 -5.63 -8.11 5.83
C GLN A 115 -7.09 -7.69 5.68
N GLU A 116 -7.65 -7.02 6.67
CA GLU A 116 -9.02 -6.52 6.63
C GLU A 116 -9.22 -5.51 5.51
N ARG A 117 -8.31 -4.56 5.37
CA ARG A 117 -8.31 -3.58 4.28
C ARG A 117 -8.24 -4.27 2.92
N THR A 118 -7.37 -5.25 2.76
CA THR A 118 -7.25 -6.03 1.51
C THR A 118 -8.55 -6.76 1.20
N LYS A 119 -9.18 -7.39 2.18
CA LYS A 119 -10.49 -8.03 2.01
C LYS A 119 -11.58 -7.04 1.58
N LEU A 120 -11.63 -5.86 2.18
CA LEU A 120 -12.56 -4.80 1.78
C LEU A 120 -12.32 -4.35 0.34
N MET A 121 -11.06 -4.11 -0.05
CA MET A 121 -10.69 -3.70 -1.40
C MET A 121 -11.09 -4.72 -2.47
N LEU A 122 -11.05 -6.00 -2.14
CA LEU A 122 -11.44 -7.06 -3.06
C LEU A 122 -12.96 -7.25 -3.16
N LYS A 123 -13.67 -7.11 -2.03
CA LYS A 123 -15.12 -7.37 -1.92
C LYS A 123 -15.99 -6.19 -2.37
N VAL A 124 -15.54 -4.95 -2.18
CA VAL A 124 -16.31 -3.73 -2.49
C VAL A 124 -15.94 -3.23 -3.88
N PRO A 125 -16.87 -3.22 -4.86
CA PRO A 125 -16.58 -2.86 -6.25
C PRO A 125 -15.92 -1.49 -6.42
N GLU A 126 -16.38 -0.49 -5.66
CA GLU A 126 -15.86 0.88 -5.69
C GLU A 126 -14.40 0.94 -5.21
N LEU A 127 -14.07 0.19 -4.16
CA LEU A 127 -12.71 0.09 -3.64
C LEU A 127 -11.80 -0.67 -4.61
N ARG A 128 -12.33 -1.71 -5.25
CA ARG A 128 -11.59 -2.48 -6.25
C ARG A 128 -11.25 -1.64 -7.48
N ALA A 129 -12.19 -0.83 -7.96
CA ALA A 129 -11.93 0.11 -9.05
C ALA A 129 -10.84 1.12 -8.68
N LYS A 130 -10.94 1.72 -7.50
CA LYS A 130 -9.96 2.67 -7.01
C LYS A 130 -8.57 2.05 -6.79
N MET A 131 -8.52 0.78 -6.39
CA MET A 131 -7.26 0.03 -6.27
C MET A 131 -6.60 -0.15 -7.64
N LEU A 132 -7.36 -0.47 -8.70
CA LEU A 132 -6.84 -0.57 -10.06
C LEU A 132 -6.28 0.76 -10.56
N ASP A 133 -6.97 1.87 -10.31
CA ASP A 133 -6.46 3.21 -10.63
C ASP A 133 -5.13 3.48 -9.91
N LYS A 134 -5.05 3.09 -8.63
CA LYS A 134 -3.82 3.25 -7.85
C LYS A 134 -2.68 2.41 -8.39
N LEU A 135 -2.92 1.17 -8.80
CA LEU A 135 -1.92 0.30 -9.43
C LEU A 135 -1.41 0.89 -10.76
N THR A 136 -2.30 1.54 -11.53
CA THR A 136 -1.89 2.25 -12.75
C THR A 136 -0.96 3.44 -12.44
N GLN A 137 -1.27 4.23 -11.42
CA GLN A 137 -0.38 5.30 -10.96
C GLN A 137 0.97 4.75 -10.48
N ASN A 138 0.95 3.61 -9.81
CA ASN A 138 2.15 2.94 -9.33
C ASN A 138 3.04 2.41 -10.45
N LEU A 139 2.45 2.02 -11.59
CA LEU A 139 3.20 1.65 -12.78
C LEU A 139 4.11 2.81 -13.24
N GLU A 140 3.60 4.06 -13.26
CA GLU A 140 4.40 5.22 -13.62
C GLU A 140 5.53 5.48 -12.62
N VAL A 141 5.24 5.39 -11.31
CA VAL A 141 6.23 5.58 -10.26
C VAL A 141 7.33 4.52 -10.37
N LEU A 142 6.96 3.25 -10.51
CA LEU A 142 7.90 2.14 -10.65
C LEU A 142 8.75 2.26 -11.91
N THR A 143 8.15 2.70 -13.03
CA THR A 143 8.87 2.94 -14.29
C THR A 143 9.96 3.99 -14.09
N LYS A 144 9.63 5.14 -13.47
CA LYS A 144 10.60 6.21 -13.19
C LYS A 144 11.72 5.74 -12.26
N LEU A 145 11.37 5.09 -11.15
CA LEU A 145 12.35 4.58 -10.17
C LEU A 145 13.29 3.54 -10.79
N THR A 146 12.76 2.66 -11.64
CA THR A 146 13.55 1.65 -12.35
C THR A 146 14.50 2.31 -13.36
N ALA A 147 13.98 3.26 -14.14
CA ALA A 147 14.77 4.01 -15.12
C ALA A 147 15.96 4.73 -14.44
N GLU A 148 15.69 5.47 -13.36
CA GLU A 148 16.72 6.15 -12.56
C GLU A 148 17.78 5.18 -12.04
N ARG A 149 17.34 4.02 -11.49
CA ARG A 149 18.25 3.03 -10.92
C ARG A 149 19.22 2.43 -11.93
N ILE A 150 18.77 2.17 -13.18
CA ILE A 150 19.59 1.52 -14.22
C ILE A 150 20.19 2.50 -15.23
N GLY A 151 19.95 3.82 -15.06
CA GLY A 151 20.49 4.85 -15.95
C GLY A 151 19.90 4.82 -17.36
N ARG A 152 18.60 4.47 -17.52
CA ARG A 152 17.90 4.44 -18.81
C ARG A 152 16.73 5.43 -18.81
N SER A 153 16.16 5.68 -20.01
CA SER A 153 14.97 6.51 -20.15
C SER A 153 13.73 5.79 -19.57
N ALA A 154 12.82 6.53 -18.97
CA ALA A 154 11.51 6.01 -18.57
C ALA A 154 10.64 5.61 -19.78
N ASP A 155 10.92 6.16 -20.97
CA ASP A 155 10.24 5.79 -22.23
C ASP A 155 10.79 4.52 -22.86
N ASP A 156 11.89 3.98 -22.31
CA ASP A 156 12.46 2.73 -22.81
C ASP A 156 11.48 1.56 -22.66
N LEU A 157 11.24 0.86 -23.77
CA LEU A 157 10.27 -0.24 -23.79
C LEU A 157 10.62 -1.34 -22.77
N ALA A 158 11.90 -1.66 -22.58
CA ALA A 158 12.30 -2.69 -21.62
C ALA A 158 12.02 -2.25 -20.18
N VAL A 159 12.23 -0.96 -19.83
CA VAL A 159 11.90 -0.40 -18.52
C VAL A 159 10.38 -0.47 -18.27
N ARG A 160 9.59 -0.04 -19.24
CA ARG A 160 8.13 -0.07 -19.16
C ARG A 160 7.59 -1.49 -19.07
N THR A 161 8.14 -2.41 -19.87
CA THR A 161 7.76 -3.83 -19.83
C THR A 161 8.08 -4.45 -18.49
N PHE A 162 9.26 -4.19 -17.93
CA PHE A 162 9.63 -4.65 -16.59
C PHE A 162 8.67 -4.14 -15.52
N ALA A 163 8.39 -2.84 -15.50
CA ALA A 163 7.45 -2.26 -14.54
C ALA A 163 6.05 -2.86 -14.69
N GLY A 164 5.58 -3.05 -15.93
CA GLY A 164 4.31 -3.71 -16.23
C GLY A 164 4.25 -5.15 -15.74
N ALA A 165 5.33 -5.92 -15.92
CA ALA A 165 5.41 -7.29 -15.43
C ALA A 165 5.33 -7.37 -13.90
N VAL A 166 6.06 -6.48 -13.19
CA VAL A 166 6.01 -6.39 -11.72
C VAL A 166 4.60 -6.05 -11.24
N ILE A 167 3.95 -5.04 -11.83
CA ILE A 167 2.57 -4.68 -11.48
C ILE A 167 1.60 -5.83 -11.80
N GLY A 168 1.77 -6.51 -12.94
CA GLY A 168 0.98 -7.69 -13.31
C GLY A 168 1.09 -8.82 -12.28
N VAL A 169 2.30 -9.08 -11.78
CA VAL A 169 2.53 -10.05 -10.69
C VAL A 169 1.79 -9.61 -9.42
N ILE A 170 1.88 -8.35 -9.03
CA ILE A 170 1.17 -7.82 -7.87
C ILE A 170 -0.34 -7.99 -8.03
N ILE A 171 -0.89 -7.64 -9.21
CA ILE A 171 -2.30 -7.82 -9.55
C ILE A 171 -2.70 -9.30 -9.41
N SER A 172 -1.92 -10.22 -9.97
CA SER A 172 -2.24 -11.66 -9.93
C SER A 172 -2.33 -12.21 -8.51
N VAL A 173 -1.48 -11.72 -7.61
CA VAL A 173 -1.51 -12.11 -6.19
C VAL A 173 -2.71 -11.48 -5.47
N PHE A 174 -2.98 -10.18 -5.69
CA PHE A 174 -4.08 -9.49 -5.02
C PHE A 174 -5.46 -10.00 -5.42
N PHE A 175 -5.67 -10.34 -6.70
CA PHE A 175 -6.98 -10.75 -7.22
C PHE A 175 -7.21 -12.28 -7.20
N HIS A 176 -6.34 -13.02 -6.56
CA HIS A 176 -6.59 -14.43 -6.31
C HIS A 176 -7.53 -14.61 -5.12
N ASP A 177 -8.66 -15.32 -5.33
CA ASP A 177 -9.71 -15.49 -4.33
C ASP A 177 -9.38 -16.65 -3.37
N ASP A 178 -8.34 -16.48 -2.55
CA ASP A 178 -7.95 -17.44 -1.53
C ASP A 178 -7.83 -16.73 -0.16
N GLU A 179 -8.65 -17.14 0.81
CA GLU A 179 -8.62 -16.59 2.17
C GLU A 179 -7.25 -16.77 2.86
N ASN A 180 -6.51 -17.83 2.51
CA ASN A 180 -5.17 -18.08 3.05
C ASN A 180 -4.11 -17.15 2.44
N LEU A 181 -4.33 -16.66 1.22
CA LEU A 181 -3.43 -15.71 0.56
C LEU A 181 -3.35 -14.40 1.31
N ASN A 182 -4.48 -13.92 1.83
CA ASN A 182 -4.54 -12.69 2.60
C ASN A 182 -3.71 -12.73 3.89
N ALA A 183 -3.56 -13.90 4.51
CA ALA A 183 -2.73 -14.09 5.71
C ALA A 183 -1.23 -13.96 5.43
N ASN A 184 -0.80 -14.22 4.17
CA ASN A 184 0.60 -14.26 3.77
C ASN A 184 0.88 -13.45 2.49
N LEU A 185 0.15 -12.36 2.26
CA LEU A 185 0.18 -11.57 1.03
C LEU A 185 1.61 -11.24 0.57
N PHE A 186 2.45 -10.71 1.45
CA PHE A 186 3.82 -10.32 1.09
C PHE A 186 4.72 -11.51 0.78
N LYS A 187 4.51 -12.65 1.44
CA LYS A 187 5.20 -13.89 1.09
C LYS A 187 4.83 -14.36 -0.31
N HIS A 188 3.55 -14.29 -0.68
CA HIS A 188 3.11 -14.65 -2.02
C HIS A 188 3.63 -13.68 -3.08
N ILE A 189 3.66 -12.38 -2.79
CA ILE A 189 4.29 -11.38 -3.67
C ILE A 189 5.78 -11.69 -3.86
N ASP A 190 6.52 -12.01 -2.80
CA ASP A 190 7.96 -12.35 -2.90
C ASP A 190 8.19 -13.62 -3.72
N VAL A 191 7.38 -14.66 -3.52
CA VAL A 191 7.44 -15.90 -4.31
C VAL A 191 7.14 -15.61 -5.79
N ALA A 192 6.10 -14.85 -6.09
CA ALA A 192 5.71 -14.53 -7.46
C ALA A 192 6.77 -13.64 -8.16
N LEU A 193 7.36 -12.68 -7.45
CA LEU A 193 8.48 -11.89 -7.97
C LEU A 193 9.76 -12.73 -8.16
N THR A 194 9.97 -13.77 -7.34
CA THR A 194 11.07 -14.73 -7.54
C THR A 194 10.87 -15.54 -8.82
N GLN A 195 9.64 -15.96 -9.10
CA GLN A 195 9.31 -16.65 -10.34
C GLN A 195 9.50 -15.73 -11.57
N LEU A 196 9.11 -14.45 -11.45
CA LEU A 196 9.34 -13.47 -12.49
C LEU A 196 10.85 -13.29 -12.75
N GLU A 197 11.67 -13.20 -11.70
CA GLU A 197 13.13 -13.09 -11.78
C GLU A 197 13.76 -14.31 -12.48
N ALA A 198 13.22 -15.50 -12.24
CA ALA A 198 13.65 -16.75 -12.85
C ALA A 198 13.17 -16.94 -14.31
N GLY A 199 12.42 -15.98 -14.88
CA GLY A 199 11.88 -16.06 -16.25
C GLY A 199 10.58 -16.83 -16.36
N LEU A 200 9.79 -16.92 -15.29
CA LEU A 200 8.48 -17.60 -15.24
C LEU A 200 8.56 -19.07 -15.68
N PRO A 201 9.35 -19.92 -15.02
CA PRO A 201 9.36 -21.35 -15.34
C PRO A 201 8.00 -21.96 -14.99
N LEU A 202 7.28 -22.46 -16.00
CA LEU A 202 5.98 -23.14 -15.88
C LEU A 202 6.16 -24.63 -15.99
#